data_b7303ca1e3b7ecce722af05186afc59e
#
_entry.id   b7303ca1e3b7ecce722af05186afc59e
#
_cell.length_a   1.000
_cell.length_b   1.000
_cell.length_c   1.000
_cell.angle_alpha   90.00
_cell.angle_beta   90.00
_cell.angle_gamma   90.00
#
_symmetry.space_group_name_H-M   'P 1'
#
loop_
_entity.id
_entity.type
_entity.pdbx_description
1 polymer ?
#
loop_
_entity_poly.entity_id
_entity_poly.type
_entity_poly.pdbx_seq_one_letter_code
_entity_poly.pdbx_strand_id
1 'polypeptide(L)'
;MIIQFFFTGWDLCATLFGVVGKNKVNMNRPLELSNQHFNKALTRLPLGVTSDFRYWGKDQTIYADHAKGGRLWDIDGNEYIDYRLGYGPCILGYGDERVDAAARAGMNIGGVFALSTERECSVAERIAKMVPAAELVRFSNSGTEAVMAALRLARAYTGKDSYVMVEGGYHGIFDAVAWYTPLKDWDPSQGDPKVTPMSEGIPELIKELLHMVPLNDANRLEELFKKHGDKIGAFLIEPMMGNCCSITATRQYLHDARELCRQHSVIMIVDEVKTGFRVARGGIQELMGFKADLCTFAKAMGNGYPIAAVAGREEFMRLIGDDVIHGGTFTCHSVSLAAAEKTLEILDETAALETINDYGSRLRKGMGGILSRRGIAHSFVGHPSMSGLFFSEVPPSTYRDWAKTDYRFYEALAPELHNHGILCEPDSREPFFLCEAHDQACLDETLDKFERALNVTIKNFGSNSKHVAC
;
A
#
# COMPACT_ATOMS: atom_id res chain seq x y z
N MET A 1 12.92 11.70 -41.25
CA MET A 1 13.63 10.57 -40.65
C MET A 1 13.85 10.87 -39.17
N ILE A 2 12.80 11.02 -38.42
CA ILE A 2 12.76 11.12 -36.95
C ILE A 2 11.36 10.67 -36.58
N ILE A 3 11.14 9.44 -36.24
CA ILE A 3 10.03 8.86 -35.45
C ILE A 3 10.25 7.34 -35.52
N GLN A 4 11.09 6.78 -34.66
CA GLN A 4 11.13 5.33 -34.42
C GLN A 4 11.97 4.92 -33.20
N PHE A 5 11.92 5.69 -32.08
CA PHE A 5 12.62 5.29 -30.84
C PHE A 5 11.80 5.61 -29.57
N PHE A 6 10.49 5.35 -29.55
CA PHE A 6 9.68 5.62 -28.34
C PHE A 6 8.83 4.42 -27.89
N PHE A 7 9.28 3.18 -28.09
CA PHE A 7 8.45 2.03 -27.68
C PHE A 7 9.13 0.98 -26.79
N THR A 8 10.32 1.21 -26.26
CA THR A 8 11.02 0.20 -25.44
C THR A 8 11.04 0.49 -23.92
N GLY A 9 10.74 1.69 -23.46
CA GLY A 9 10.67 2.02 -22.03
C GLY A 9 9.33 1.71 -21.37
N TRP A 10 8.26 1.62 -22.16
CA TRP A 10 6.89 1.42 -21.67
C TRP A 10 6.58 -0.01 -21.23
N ASP A 11 7.24 -1.01 -21.80
CA ASP A 11 7.05 -2.40 -21.39
C ASP A 11 7.63 -2.70 -20.00
N LEU A 12 8.62 -1.94 -19.54
CA LEU A 12 9.21 -2.12 -18.19
C LEU A 12 8.30 -1.53 -17.10
N CYS A 13 7.77 -0.33 -17.30
CA CYS A 13 6.86 0.31 -16.35
C CYS A 13 5.53 -0.45 -16.23
N ALA A 14 5.04 -0.94 -17.37
CA ALA A 14 3.85 -1.79 -17.45
C ALA A 14 4.02 -3.13 -16.71
N THR A 15 5.21 -3.69 -16.69
CA THR A 15 5.50 -4.96 -16.01
C THR A 15 5.71 -4.78 -14.50
N LEU A 16 6.08 -3.57 -14.04
CA LEU A 16 6.39 -3.27 -12.65
C LEU A 16 5.19 -2.79 -11.82
N PHE A 17 4.29 -2.06 -12.45
CA PHE A 17 3.13 -1.45 -11.79
C PHE A 17 1.79 -2.00 -12.30
N GLY A 18 1.80 -3.18 -12.96
CA GLY A 18 0.56 -3.83 -13.36
C GLY A 18 -0.26 -3.04 -14.39
N VAL A 19 0.40 -2.32 -15.29
CA VAL A 19 -0.31 -1.96 -16.51
C VAL A 19 -0.59 -3.26 -17.26
N VAL A 20 -1.80 -3.73 -17.07
CA VAL A 20 -2.39 -4.96 -17.63
C VAL A 20 -1.84 -5.19 -19.04
N GLY A 21 -1.12 -6.29 -19.20
CA GLY A 21 -0.65 -6.72 -20.50
C GLY A 21 -1.82 -6.76 -21.48
N LYS A 22 -1.64 -6.31 -22.68
CA LYS A 22 -2.50 -6.14 -23.86
C LYS A 22 -3.75 -7.04 -24.07
N ASN A 23 -4.25 -7.69 -23.04
CA ASN A 23 -5.54 -8.36 -23.10
C ASN A 23 -6.63 -7.28 -23.06
N LYS A 24 -7.26 -7.03 -24.20
CA LYS A 24 -8.47 -6.21 -24.26
C LYS A 24 -9.50 -6.83 -23.34
N VAL A 25 -9.62 -6.28 -22.16
CA VAL A 25 -10.72 -6.60 -21.27
C VAL A 25 -11.96 -5.95 -21.86
N ASN A 26 -12.91 -6.75 -22.30
CA ASN A 26 -14.22 -6.22 -22.68
C ASN A 26 -14.94 -5.79 -21.40
N MET A 27 -14.87 -4.51 -21.07
CA MET A 27 -15.74 -3.92 -20.07
C MET A 27 -17.17 -3.93 -20.64
N ASN A 28 -18.05 -4.75 -20.05
CA ASN A 28 -19.45 -4.84 -20.44
C ASN A 28 -20.31 -3.71 -19.84
N ARG A 29 -19.71 -2.86 -19.00
CA ARG A 29 -20.35 -1.66 -18.47
C ARG A 29 -20.11 -0.49 -19.41
N PRO A 30 -21.09 0.43 -19.56
CA PRO A 30 -20.88 1.64 -20.36
C PRO A 30 -19.77 2.49 -19.74
N LEU A 31 -18.79 2.90 -20.54
CA LEU A 31 -17.72 3.83 -20.18
C LEU A 31 -17.62 4.97 -21.23
N GLU A 32 -18.74 5.35 -21.80
CA GLU A 32 -18.80 6.35 -22.87
C GLU A 32 -18.35 7.73 -22.39
N LEU A 33 -18.84 8.17 -21.23
CA LEU A 33 -18.45 9.45 -20.61
C LEU A 33 -17.00 9.41 -20.11
N SER A 34 -16.58 8.31 -19.50
CA SER A 34 -15.18 8.10 -19.08
C SER A 34 -14.23 8.18 -20.27
N ASN A 35 -14.57 7.55 -21.40
CA ASN A 35 -13.76 7.60 -22.62
C ASN A 35 -13.73 8.99 -23.26
N GLN A 36 -14.86 9.70 -23.29
CA GLN A 36 -14.92 11.10 -23.71
C GLN A 36 -14.06 12.00 -22.83
N HIS A 37 -14.19 11.85 -21.50
CA HIS A 37 -13.40 12.60 -20.54
C HIS A 37 -11.90 12.27 -20.66
N PHE A 38 -11.54 11.00 -20.83
CA PHE A 38 -10.16 10.57 -21.04
C PHE A 38 -9.52 11.28 -22.24
N ASN A 39 -10.18 11.32 -23.38
CA ASN A 39 -9.67 12.01 -24.58
C ASN A 39 -9.48 13.53 -24.33
N LYS A 40 -10.37 14.16 -23.56
CA LYS A 40 -10.24 15.56 -23.15
C LYS A 40 -9.07 15.74 -22.16
N ALA A 41 -8.96 14.86 -21.18
CA ALA A 41 -7.93 14.91 -20.14
C ALA A 41 -6.52 14.76 -20.72
N LEU A 42 -6.33 13.90 -21.74
CA LEU A 42 -5.06 13.74 -22.46
C LEU A 42 -4.51 15.05 -23.03
N THR A 43 -5.36 16.05 -23.28
CA THR A 43 -4.89 17.36 -23.77
C THR A 43 -4.21 18.21 -22.69
N ARG A 44 -4.28 17.81 -21.40
CA ARG A 44 -3.78 18.57 -20.26
C ARG A 44 -3.04 17.73 -19.22
N LEU A 45 -3.35 16.46 -19.12
CA LEU A 45 -2.79 15.53 -18.14
C LEU A 45 -2.02 14.42 -18.85
N PRO A 46 -0.77 14.14 -18.47
CA PRO A 46 -0.07 12.94 -18.92
C PRO A 46 -0.94 11.72 -18.64
N LEU A 47 -1.06 10.80 -19.60
CA LEU A 47 -1.91 9.60 -19.52
C LEU A 47 -3.41 9.88 -19.25
N GLY A 48 -3.86 11.14 -19.32
CA GLY A 48 -5.24 11.52 -18.97
C GLY A 48 -5.57 11.44 -17.49
N VAL A 49 -4.60 11.17 -16.62
CA VAL A 49 -4.77 10.98 -15.16
C VAL A 49 -3.68 11.72 -14.38
N THR A 50 -3.84 11.83 -13.05
CA THR A 50 -2.90 12.53 -12.17
C THR A 50 -1.94 11.59 -11.42
N SER A 51 -2.01 10.29 -11.70
CA SER A 51 -1.12 9.26 -11.14
C SER A 51 -1.17 8.02 -12.03
N ASP A 52 -0.03 7.40 -12.29
CA ASP A 52 0.09 6.19 -13.09
C ASP A 52 -0.77 5.04 -12.55
N PHE A 53 -0.93 4.97 -11.23
CA PHE A 53 -1.81 4.00 -10.55
C PHE A 53 -3.31 4.17 -10.84
N ARG A 54 -3.72 5.23 -11.54
CA ARG A 54 -5.11 5.49 -11.96
C ARG A 54 -5.35 5.20 -13.44
N TYR A 55 -4.29 4.87 -14.17
CA TYR A 55 -4.35 4.55 -15.59
C TYR A 55 -4.52 3.05 -15.78
N TRP A 56 -5.68 2.63 -16.30
CA TRP A 56 -5.98 1.21 -16.59
C TRP A 56 -6.01 0.88 -18.07
N GLY A 57 -5.61 1.81 -18.91
CA GLY A 57 -5.66 1.72 -20.36
C GLY A 57 -6.65 2.71 -20.96
N LYS A 58 -6.49 2.97 -22.25
CA LYS A 58 -7.24 4.01 -22.97
C LYS A 58 -8.76 3.84 -22.88
N ASP A 59 -9.26 2.60 -22.97
CA ASP A 59 -10.69 2.30 -23.04
C ASP A 59 -11.21 1.67 -21.72
N GLN A 60 -10.43 1.73 -20.62
CA GLN A 60 -10.71 1.06 -19.36
C GLN A 60 -10.56 1.99 -18.14
N THR A 61 -9.99 3.18 -18.32
CA THR A 61 -9.81 4.15 -17.26
C THR A 61 -11.15 4.72 -16.81
N ILE A 62 -11.48 4.51 -15.53
CA ILE A 62 -12.73 4.96 -14.90
C ILE A 62 -12.48 6.31 -14.24
N TYR A 63 -13.44 7.23 -14.38
CA TYR A 63 -13.44 8.51 -13.68
C TYR A 63 -14.55 8.51 -12.63
N ALA A 64 -14.18 8.67 -11.37
CA ALA A 64 -15.13 8.74 -10.28
C ALA A 64 -15.94 10.04 -10.34
N ASP A 65 -17.24 9.93 -10.05
CA ASP A 65 -18.14 11.08 -9.82
C ASP A 65 -18.20 11.37 -8.32
N HIS A 66 -18.69 10.43 -7.52
CA HIS A 66 -18.78 10.53 -6.08
C HIS A 66 -18.62 9.18 -5.38
N ALA A 67 -18.48 9.21 -4.06
CA ALA A 67 -18.40 8.01 -3.24
C ALA A 67 -19.04 8.26 -1.86
N LYS A 68 -19.62 7.20 -1.27
CA LYS A 68 -20.21 7.23 0.07
C LYS A 68 -20.11 5.87 0.76
N GLY A 69 -19.66 5.85 2.00
CA GLY A 69 -19.45 4.60 2.73
C GLY A 69 -18.47 3.67 2.02
N GLY A 70 -18.85 2.44 1.74
CA GLY A 70 -18.09 1.46 0.99
C GLY A 70 -18.35 1.44 -0.52
N ARG A 71 -18.99 2.48 -1.08
CA ARG A 71 -19.43 2.51 -2.49
C ARG A 71 -18.89 3.72 -3.23
N LEU A 72 -18.67 3.53 -4.53
CA LEU A 72 -18.21 4.55 -5.47
C LEU A 72 -19.08 4.52 -6.73
N TRP A 73 -19.35 5.69 -7.29
CA TRP A 73 -20.02 5.85 -8.59
C TRP A 73 -19.08 6.55 -9.56
N ASP A 74 -19.04 6.05 -10.79
CA ASP A 74 -18.30 6.71 -11.87
C ASP A 74 -19.18 7.72 -12.63
N ILE A 75 -18.56 8.50 -13.50
CA ILE A 75 -19.25 9.51 -14.31
C ILE A 75 -20.22 8.91 -15.35
N ASP A 76 -20.11 7.62 -15.62
CA ASP A 76 -21.04 6.87 -16.48
C ASP A 76 -22.27 6.36 -15.71
N GLY A 77 -22.33 6.59 -14.38
CA GLY A 77 -23.41 6.18 -13.47
C GLY A 77 -23.30 4.72 -13.00
N ASN A 78 -22.17 4.06 -13.23
CA ASN A 78 -21.96 2.72 -12.69
C ASN A 78 -21.66 2.78 -11.19
N GLU A 79 -22.33 1.93 -10.42
CA GLU A 79 -22.10 1.75 -8.99
C GLU A 79 -21.16 0.57 -8.73
N TYR A 80 -20.24 0.74 -7.78
CA TYR A 80 -19.29 -0.27 -7.34
C TYR A 80 -19.26 -0.38 -5.81
N ILE A 81 -19.19 -1.61 -5.28
CA ILE A 81 -18.69 -1.84 -3.93
C ILE A 81 -17.18 -1.73 -4.02
N ASP A 82 -16.57 -0.80 -3.27
CA ASP A 82 -15.17 -0.43 -3.46
C ASP A 82 -14.26 -1.07 -2.43
N TYR A 83 -13.42 -1.99 -2.90
CA TYR A 83 -12.35 -2.63 -2.12
C TYR A 83 -10.94 -2.07 -2.42
N ARG A 84 -10.83 -1.02 -3.24
CA ARG A 84 -9.60 -0.23 -3.37
C ARG A 84 -9.52 0.83 -2.27
N LEU A 85 -10.64 1.50 -1.98
CA LEU A 85 -10.73 2.57 -0.98
C LEU A 85 -9.57 3.57 -1.09
N GLY A 86 -9.23 3.98 -2.33
CA GLY A 86 -8.12 4.88 -2.61
C GLY A 86 -6.73 4.32 -2.24
N TYR A 87 -6.54 3.00 -2.26
CA TYR A 87 -5.37 2.26 -1.74
C TYR A 87 -5.28 2.27 -0.21
N GLY A 88 -6.44 2.24 0.45
CA GLY A 88 -6.58 2.00 1.87
C GLY A 88 -6.76 3.20 2.81
N PRO A 89 -6.71 4.48 2.38
CA PRO A 89 -6.93 5.58 3.33
C PRO A 89 -8.33 5.61 3.93
N CYS A 90 -9.38 5.31 3.17
CA CYS A 90 -10.78 5.49 3.61
C CYS A 90 -11.22 4.36 4.56
N ILE A 91 -10.61 4.29 5.75
CA ILE A 91 -10.82 3.20 6.71
C ILE A 91 -12.22 3.20 7.35
N LEU A 92 -12.84 4.37 7.52
CA LEU A 92 -14.21 4.50 8.02
C LEU A 92 -15.24 4.51 6.87
N GLY A 93 -14.76 4.59 5.62
CA GLY A 93 -15.56 4.76 4.42
C GLY A 93 -15.49 6.18 3.87
N TYR A 94 -16.00 6.34 2.65
CA TYR A 94 -16.09 7.63 1.98
C TYR A 94 -17.14 8.54 2.62
N GLY A 95 -16.81 9.84 2.77
CA GLY A 95 -17.76 10.83 3.24
C GLY A 95 -18.30 10.50 4.63
N ASP A 96 -17.47 9.98 5.54
CA ASP A 96 -17.87 9.76 6.93
C ASP A 96 -18.16 11.10 7.60
N GLU A 97 -19.41 11.29 8.01
CA GLU A 97 -19.88 12.60 8.50
C GLU A 97 -19.18 13.03 9.80
N ARG A 98 -18.73 12.08 10.63
CA ARG A 98 -17.98 12.38 11.86
C ARG A 98 -16.65 13.05 11.52
N VAL A 99 -15.93 12.51 10.52
CA VAL A 99 -14.64 13.02 10.05
C VAL A 99 -14.82 14.31 9.24
N ASP A 100 -15.80 14.32 8.33
CA ASP A 100 -16.06 15.49 7.48
C ASP A 100 -16.55 16.70 8.27
N ALA A 101 -17.34 16.50 9.34
CA ALA A 101 -17.71 17.59 10.25
C ALA A 101 -16.48 18.18 10.97
N ALA A 102 -15.55 17.34 11.42
CA ALA A 102 -14.29 17.79 12.02
C ALA A 102 -13.42 18.56 10.99
N ALA A 103 -13.33 18.05 9.75
CA ALA A 103 -12.64 18.72 8.67
C ALA A 103 -13.23 20.11 8.35
N ARG A 104 -14.56 20.22 8.28
CA ARG A 104 -15.26 21.51 8.12
C ARG A 104 -14.97 22.47 9.27
N ALA A 105 -14.92 22.00 10.51
CA ALA A 105 -14.49 22.81 11.66
C ALA A 105 -13.04 23.30 11.50
N GLY A 106 -12.16 22.43 10.96
CA GLY A 106 -10.80 22.81 10.59
C GLY A 106 -10.73 23.92 9.52
N MET A 107 -11.64 23.94 8.54
CA MET A 107 -11.75 25.02 7.55
C MET A 107 -12.09 26.36 8.20
N ASN A 108 -12.96 26.36 9.20
CA ASN A 108 -13.47 27.58 9.83
C ASN A 108 -12.39 28.35 10.62
N ILE A 109 -11.31 27.71 11.01
CA ILE A 109 -10.19 28.36 11.72
C ILE A 109 -9.07 28.83 10.79
N GLY A 110 -9.17 28.57 9.50
CA GLY A 110 -8.15 28.87 8.48
C GLY A 110 -7.45 27.59 7.99
N GLY A 111 -6.60 27.68 6.98
CA GLY A 111 -5.95 26.54 6.34
C GLY A 111 -4.51 26.32 6.80
N VAL A 112 -3.62 27.25 6.45
CA VAL A 112 -2.18 27.18 6.70
C VAL A 112 -1.73 28.44 7.43
N PHE A 113 -1.04 28.27 8.56
CA PHE A 113 -0.65 29.41 9.41
C PHE A 113 0.84 29.73 9.36
N ALA A 114 1.70 28.82 8.90
CA ALA A 114 3.15 28.86 9.14
C ALA A 114 3.52 29.03 10.65
N LEU A 115 2.59 28.65 11.51
CA LEU A 115 2.68 28.59 12.97
C LEU A 115 2.08 27.27 13.43
N SER A 116 2.59 26.71 14.52
CA SER A 116 2.02 25.51 15.14
C SER A 116 0.71 25.78 15.87
N THR A 117 -0.10 24.75 16.01
CA THR A 117 -1.39 24.77 16.69
C THR A 117 -1.44 23.76 17.85
N GLU A 118 -2.30 23.98 18.84
CA GLU A 118 -2.50 23.00 19.94
C GLU A 118 -2.92 21.61 19.44
N ARG A 119 -3.68 21.55 18.36
CA ARG A 119 -4.14 20.29 17.76
C ARG A 119 -3.00 19.39 17.29
N GLU A 120 -1.86 19.96 16.88
CA GLU A 120 -0.67 19.17 16.56
C GLU A 120 -0.21 18.34 17.74
N CYS A 121 -0.21 18.93 18.94
CA CYS A 121 0.13 18.24 20.19
C CYS A 121 -0.89 17.16 20.50
N SER A 122 -2.19 17.48 20.46
CA SER A 122 -3.27 16.52 20.76
C SER A 122 -3.22 15.28 19.87
N VAL A 123 -2.98 15.47 18.55
CA VAL A 123 -2.87 14.36 17.59
C VAL A 123 -1.58 13.56 17.83
N ALA A 124 -0.46 14.22 18.12
CA ALA A 124 0.80 13.55 18.44
C ALA A 124 0.70 12.72 19.72
N GLU A 125 0.07 13.24 20.77
CA GLU A 125 -0.20 12.51 22.04
C GLU A 125 -1.06 11.27 21.79
N ARG A 126 -2.09 11.37 20.94
CA ARG A 126 -2.93 10.22 20.59
C ARG A 126 -2.14 9.15 19.85
N ILE A 127 -1.32 9.55 18.86
CA ILE A 127 -0.43 8.62 18.15
C ILE A 127 0.53 7.95 19.16
N ALA A 128 1.17 8.71 20.03
CA ALA A 128 2.11 8.19 21.03
C ALA A 128 1.44 7.21 22.01
N LYS A 129 0.16 7.43 22.35
CA LYS A 129 -0.64 6.50 23.17
C LYS A 129 -0.94 5.20 22.42
N MET A 130 -1.25 5.27 21.11
CA MET A 130 -1.68 4.11 20.32
C MET A 130 -0.50 3.26 19.84
N VAL A 131 0.63 3.88 19.47
CA VAL A 131 1.74 3.23 18.78
C VAL A 131 2.90 2.91 19.72
N PRO A 132 3.34 1.64 19.81
CA PRO A 132 4.36 1.21 20.79
C PRO A 132 5.71 1.91 20.69
N ALA A 133 6.12 2.39 19.50
CA ALA A 133 7.42 3.03 19.25
C ALA A 133 7.37 4.56 19.15
N ALA A 134 6.19 5.18 19.13
CA ALA A 134 6.02 6.61 18.88
C ALA A 134 6.21 7.44 20.17
N GLU A 135 7.45 7.65 20.59
CA GLU A 135 7.76 8.56 21.72
C GLU A 135 7.64 10.03 21.29
N LEU A 136 8.10 10.37 20.08
CA LEU A 136 7.91 11.67 19.43
C LEU A 136 7.35 11.49 18.03
N VAL A 137 6.62 12.51 17.56
CA VAL A 137 5.93 12.51 16.26
C VAL A 137 6.25 13.78 15.48
N ARG A 138 6.46 13.65 14.19
CA ARG A 138 6.61 14.78 13.26
C ARG A 138 5.73 14.56 12.03
N PHE A 139 4.88 15.54 11.72
CA PHE A 139 3.92 15.42 10.63
C PHE A 139 4.52 15.75 9.26
N SER A 140 3.92 15.17 8.23
CA SER A 140 4.18 15.35 6.81
C SER A 140 2.86 15.33 6.03
N ASN A 141 2.90 15.52 4.70
CA ASN A 141 1.69 15.51 3.87
C ASN A 141 1.46 14.17 3.15
N SER A 142 2.52 13.38 2.99
CA SER A 142 2.47 12.10 2.28
C SER A 142 3.36 11.05 2.93
N GLY A 143 3.04 9.77 2.69
CA GLY A 143 3.89 8.65 3.13
C GLY A 143 5.30 8.73 2.55
N THR A 144 5.46 9.20 1.31
CA THR A 144 6.76 9.44 0.68
C THR A 144 7.62 10.40 1.50
N GLU A 145 7.04 11.54 1.95
CA GLU A 145 7.75 12.51 2.79
C GLU A 145 8.12 11.92 4.15
N ALA A 146 7.22 11.15 4.77
CA ALA A 146 7.47 10.52 6.05
C ALA A 146 8.61 9.48 5.98
N VAL A 147 8.63 8.62 4.95
CA VAL A 147 9.71 7.65 4.73
C VAL A 147 11.02 8.35 4.41
N MET A 148 10.99 9.42 3.59
CA MET A 148 12.18 10.23 3.30
C MET A 148 12.79 10.82 4.58
N ALA A 149 11.94 11.32 5.48
CA ALA A 149 12.39 11.83 6.77
C ALA A 149 12.98 10.73 7.66
N ALA A 150 12.32 9.57 7.75
CA ALA A 150 12.80 8.43 8.54
C ALA A 150 14.17 7.92 8.07
N LEU A 151 14.35 7.78 6.74
CA LEU A 151 15.64 7.36 6.18
C LEU A 151 16.74 8.40 6.43
N ARG A 152 16.42 9.71 6.34
CA ARG A 152 17.37 10.79 6.64
C ARG A 152 17.78 10.79 8.10
N LEU A 153 16.83 10.58 9.02
CA LEU A 153 17.09 10.47 10.46
C LEU A 153 18.02 9.29 10.77
N ALA A 154 17.75 8.13 10.19
CA ALA A 154 18.58 6.94 10.39
C ALA A 154 20.01 7.16 9.90
N ARG A 155 20.21 7.77 8.74
CA ARG A 155 21.52 8.12 8.21
C ARG A 155 22.26 9.15 9.06
N ALA A 156 21.56 10.21 9.49
CA ALA A 156 22.13 11.24 10.33
C ALA A 156 22.60 10.70 11.69
N TYR A 157 21.78 9.83 12.31
CA TYR A 157 22.12 9.22 13.59
C TYR A 157 23.30 8.26 13.50
N THR A 158 23.34 7.42 12.47
CA THR A 158 24.36 6.38 12.33
C THR A 158 25.63 6.86 11.66
N GLY A 159 25.60 7.97 10.93
CA GLY A 159 26.70 8.41 10.06
C GLY A 159 26.97 7.48 8.87
N LYS A 160 26.01 6.58 8.54
CA LYS A 160 26.14 5.57 7.50
C LYS A 160 25.13 5.81 6.37
N ASP A 161 25.56 5.69 5.11
CA ASP A 161 24.76 6.07 3.95
C ASP A 161 23.89 4.93 3.38
N SER A 162 24.37 3.67 3.49
CA SER A 162 23.70 2.53 2.90
C SER A 162 22.48 2.08 3.74
N TYR A 163 21.56 1.42 3.08
CA TYR A 163 20.33 0.92 3.70
C TYR A 163 19.85 -0.36 3.03
N VAL A 164 19.02 -1.10 3.75
CA VAL A 164 18.40 -2.34 3.29
C VAL A 164 16.90 -2.13 3.11
N MET A 165 16.34 -2.64 2.02
CA MET A 165 14.91 -2.79 1.78
C MET A 165 14.54 -4.25 1.55
N VAL A 166 13.26 -4.57 1.66
CA VAL A 166 12.72 -5.90 1.39
C VAL A 166 12.19 -5.97 -0.03
N GLU A 167 12.49 -7.08 -0.74
CA GLU A 167 11.97 -7.34 -2.09
C GLU A 167 10.44 -7.27 -2.13
N GLY A 168 9.91 -6.51 -3.10
CA GLY A 168 8.48 -6.30 -3.25
C GLY A 168 7.87 -5.24 -2.35
N GLY A 169 8.64 -4.63 -1.44
CA GLY A 169 8.20 -3.49 -0.63
C GLY A 169 8.04 -2.23 -1.47
N TYR A 170 7.11 -1.35 -1.05
CA TYR A 170 6.88 -0.04 -1.66
C TYR A 170 6.91 1.05 -0.60
N HIS A 171 7.78 2.02 -0.77
CA HIS A 171 8.06 3.05 0.24
C HIS A 171 7.91 4.49 -0.26
N GLY A 172 7.21 4.68 -1.37
CA GLY A 172 7.02 5.98 -2.02
C GLY A 172 7.80 6.13 -3.31
N ILE A 173 7.85 7.35 -3.84
CA ILE A 173 8.33 7.65 -5.20
C ILE A 173 9.61 8.50 -5.23
N PHE A 174 10.29 8.73 -4.09
CA PHE A 174 11.57 9.43 -4.12
C PHE A 174 12.73 8.49 -4.48
N ASP A 175 13.75 9.01 -5.09
CA ASP A 175 14.82 8.25 -5.76
C ASP A 175 15.46 7.16 -4.91
N ALA A 176 15.61 7.39 -3.59
CA ALA A 176 16.24 6.39 -2.73
C ALA A 176 15.43 5.11 -2.54
N VAL A 177 14.11 5.12 -2.72
CA VAL A 177 13.24 3.95 -2.48
C VAL A 177 12.49 3.44 -3.71
N ALA A 178 12.56 4.16 -4.82
CA ALA A 178 11.89 3.78 -6.07
C ALA A 178 12.71 2.74 -6.85
N TRP A 179 12.94 1.57 -6.22
CA TRP A 179 13.74 0.47 -6.75
C TRP A 179 13.02 -0.85 -6.57
N TYR A 180 13.30 -1.81 -7.43
CA TYR A 180 12.76 -3.17 -7.35
C TYR A 180 13.79 -4.22 -7.72
N THR A 181 13.46 -5.49 -7.43
CA THR A 181 14.26 -6.65 -7.82
C THR A 181 13.54 -7.41 -8.92
N PRO A 182 14.13 -7.59 -10.10
CA PRO A 182 13.55 -8.44 -11.14
C PRO A 182 13.33 -9.87 -10.65
N LEU A 183 12.17 -10.46 -10.97
CA LEU A 183 11.87 -11.85 -10.60
C LEU A 183 12.70 -12.86 -11.38
N LYS A 184 13.11 -12.49 -12.60
CA LYS A 184 13.96 -13.32 -13.46
C LYS A 184 15.43 -13.06 -13.15
N ASP A 185 16.26 -14.09 -13.32
CA ASP A 185 17.72 -13.98 -13.35
C ASP A 185 18.42 -13.75 -11.99
N TRP A 186 17.78 -14.13 -10.86
CA TRP A 186 18.49 -14.20 -9.59
C TRP A 186 18.35 -15.57 -8.93
N ASP A 187 19.52 -16.11 -8.57
CA ASP A 187 19.71 -17.31 -7.76
C ASP A 187 20.39 -16.88 -6.45
N PRO A 188 19.88 -17.27 -5.27
CA PRO A 188 20.52 -16.96 -3.99
C PRO A 188 22.01 -17.33 -3.91
N SER A 189 22.45 -18.34 -4.67
CA SER A 189 23.87 -18.73 -4.77
C SER A 189 24.75 -17.70 -5.50
N GLN A 190 24.14 -16.77 -6.24
CA GLN A 190 24.85 -15.76 -7.04
C GLN A 190 25.13 -14.45 -6.29
N GLY A 191 24.82 -14.38 -4.98
CA GLY A 191 25.02 -13.19 -4.16
C GLY A 191 23.75 -12.36 -3.95
N ASP A 192 23.91 -11.04 -3.84
CA ASP A 192 22.80 -10.13 -3.53
C ASP A 192 21.86 -9.95 -4.75
N PRO A 193 20.55 -9.77 -4.54
CA PRO A 193 19.60 -9.51 -5.63
C PRO A 193 20.01 -8.26 -6.43
N LYS A 194 19.90 -8.33 -7.74
CA LYS A 194 20.08 -7.15 -8.60
C LYS A 194 18.95 -6.17 -8.34
N VAL A 195 19.28 -4.88 -8.22
CA VAL A 195 18.30 -3.81 -8.09
C VAL A 195 18.16 -3.04 -9.40
N THR A 196 16.94 -2.66 -9.72
CA THR A 196 16.58 -1.90 -10.94
C THR A 196 15.75 -0.70 -10.55
N PRO A 197 16.00 0.50 -11.09
CA PRO A 197 15.17 1.66 -10.80
C PRO A 197 13.75 1.49 -11.37
N MET A 198 12.76 1.98 -10.65
CA MET A 198 11.35 1.95 -11.08
C MET A 198 11.04 2.97 -12.17
N SER A 199 11.95 3.92 -12.43
CA SER A 199 11.75 4.98 -13.42
C SER A 199 13.07 5.40 -14.04
N GLU A 200 13.00 5.83 -15.28
CA GLU A 200 14.05 6.64 -15.88
C GLU A 200 14.24 7.93 -15.08
N GLY A 201 15.46 8.47 -15.08
CA GLY A 201 15.82 9.69 -14.38
C GLY A 201 16.27 9.48 -12.93
N ILE A 202 16.13 8.29 -12.36
CA ILE A 202 16.72 7.94 -11.06
C ILE A 202 18.24 7.74 -11.25
N PRO A 203 19.10 8.46 -10.49
CA PRO A 203 20.54 8.33 -10.65
C PRO A 203 21.05 6.93 -10.29
N GLU A 204 21.76 6.29 -11.21
CA GLU A 204 22.35 4.95 -11.02
C GLU A 204 23.23 4.84 -9.77
N LEU A 205 23.85 5.94 -9.34
CA LEU A 205 24.72 5.96 -8.16
C LEU A 205 23.99 5.55 -6.87
N ILE A 206 22.65 5.74 -6.81
CA ILE A 206 21.84 5.40 -5.63
C ILE A 206 21.86 3.89 -5.36
N LYS A 207 21.95 3.06 -6.40
CA LYS A 207 21.99 1.60 -6.23
C LYS A 207 23.17 1.10 -5.41
N GLU A 208 24.26 1.85 -5.38
CA GLU A 208 25.45 1.51 -4.59
C GLU A 208 25.20 1.62 -3.08
N LEU A 209 24.16 2.35 -2.69
CA LEU A 209 23.73 2.53 -1.30
C LEU A 209 22.64 1.55 -0.87
N LEU A 210 21.99 0.90 -1.84
CA LEU A 210 20.81 0.07 -1.60
C LEU A 210 21.13 -1.41 -1.62
N HIS A 211 20.70 -2.13 -0.59
CA HIS A 211 20.69 -3.58 -0.55
C HIS A 211 19.25 -4.09 -0.47
N MET A 212 18.96 -5.23 -1.12
CA MET A 212 17.66 -5.90 -1.05
C MET A 212 17.79 -7.27 -0.40
N VAL A 213 16.79 -7.64 0.41
CA VAL A 213 16.69 -8.97 1.02
C VAL A 213 15.30 -9.56 0.82
N PRO A 214 15.13 -10.87 0.72
CA PRO A 214 13.82 -11.50 0.77
C PRO A 214 13.15 -11.29 2.13
N LEU A 215 11.81 -11.17 2.12
CA LEU A 215 11.03 -11.22 3.36
C LEU A 215 11.16 -12.61 4.01
N ASN A 216 11.11 -12.67 5.33
CA ASN A 216 11.16 -13.91 6.11
C ASN A 216 12.48 -14.70 6.04
N ASP A 217 13.57 -14.07 5.58
CA ASP A 217 14.91 -14.65 5.55
C ASP A 217 15.88 -13.89 6.47
N ALA A 218 15.85 -14.24 7.76
CA ALA A 218 16.73 -13.62 8.76
C ALA A 218 18.20 -13.99 8.55
N ASN A 219 18.50 -15.17 8.00
CA ASN A 219 19.86 -15.59 7.72
C ASN A 219 20.51 -14.69 6.65
N ARG A 220 19.75 -14.39 5.61
CA ARG A 220 20.23 -13.49 4.55
C ARG A 220 20.43 -12.07 5.05
N LEU A 221 19.56 -11.59 5.93
CA LEU A 221 19.73 -10.28 6.57
C LEU A 221 20.98 -10.26 7.45
N GLU A 222 21.23 -11.31 8.22
CA GLU A 222 22.41 -11.45 9.06
C GLU A 222 23.71 -11.49 8.23
N GLU A 223 23.73 -12.28 7.16
CA GLU A 223 24.88 -12.36 6.23
C GLU A 223 25.21 -10.97 5.65
N LEU A 224 24.16 -10.24 5.24
CA LEU A 224 24.31 -8.89 4.69
C LEU A 224 24.89 -7.93 5.73
N PHE A 225 24.38 -7.95 6.97
CA PHE A 225 24.90 -7.10 8.03
C PHE A 225 26.32 -7.46 8.44
N LYS A 226 26.70 -8.76 8.46
CA LYS A 226 28.08 -9.18 8.69
C LYS A 226 29.04 -8.67 7.61
N LYS A 227 28.57 -8.63 6.36
CA LYS A 227 29.39 -8.23 5.21
C LYS A 227 29.51 -6.70 5.05
N HIS A 228 28.44 -5.95 5.35
CA HIS A 228 28.32 -4.52 5.02
C HIS A 228 27.83 -3.64 6.18
N GLY A 229 27.69 -4.18 7.40
CA GLY A 229 27.10 -3.47 8.53
C GLY A 229 27.84 -2.21 8.98
N ASP A 230 29.13 -2.08 8.62
CA ASP A 230 29.90 -0.85 8.80
C ASP A 230 29.37 0.34 7.96
N LYS A 231 28.65 0.08 6.88
CA LYS A 231 28.09 1.07 5.94
C LYS A 231 26.58 1.21 6.03
N ILE A 232 25.87 0.17 6.53
CA ILE A 232 24.41 0.14 6.57
C ILE A 232 23.91 0.89 7.80
N GLY A 233 23.16 1.97 7.57
CA GLY A 233 22.55 2.80 8.61
C GLY A 233 21.09 2.47 8.90
N ALA A 234 20.36 1.89 7.93
CA ALA A 234 18.93 1.63 8.07
C ALA A 234 18.50 0.29 7.47
N PHE A 235 17.49 -0.33 8.08
CA PHE A 235 16.67 -1.40 7.53
C PHE A 235 15.22 -0.94 7.45
N LEU A 236 14.70 -0.77 6.23
CA LEU A 236 13.35 -0.28 5.94
C LEU A 236 12.46 -1.45 5.50
N ILE A 237 11.34 -1.65 6.19
CA ILE A 237 10.44 -2.78 5.97
C ILE A 237 8.96 -2.38 6.08
N GLU A 238 8.12 -2.87 5.16
CA GLU A 238 6.69 -3.09 5.40
C GLU A 238 6.52 -4.51 5.99
N PRO A 239 6.13 -4.68 7.26
CA PRO A 239 5.94 -6.03 7.82
C PRO A 239 4.76 -6.79 7.19
N MET A 240 3.84 -6.08 6.56
CA MET A 240 2.80 -6.61 5.69
C MET A 240 2.84 -5.80 4.39
N MET A 241 3.39 -6.41 3.35
CA MET A 241 3.70 -5.72 2.10
C MET A 241 2.44 -5.38 1.31
N GLY A 242 2.10 -4.11 1.29
CA GLY A 242 0.88 -3.63 0.64
C GLY A 242 0.87 -3.84 -0.87
N ASN A 243 2.00 -3.71 -1.54
CA ASN A 243 2.16 -3.92 -2.97
C ASN A 243 2.60 -5.37 -3.34
N CYS A 244 2.45 -6.30 -2.38
CA CYS A 244 2.56 -7.74 -2.58
C CYS A 244 1.35 -8.46 -1.98
N CYS A 245 0.17 -7.89 -2.18
CA CYS A 245 -1.11 -8.48 -1.77
C CYS A 245 -1.12 -8.93 -0.30
N SER A 246 -0.55 -8.10 0.60
CA SER A 246 -0.46 -8.34 2.05
C SER A 246 0.37 -9.56 2.46
N ILE A 247 1.33 -10.00 1.68
CA ILE A 247 2.31 -10.98 2.14
C ILE A 247 2.96 -10.45 3.42
N THR A 248 2.94 -11.27 4.47
CA THR A 248 3.22 -10.82 5.84
C THR A 248 4.47 -11.47 6.40
N ALA A 249 5.29 -10.66 7.06
CA ALA A 249 6.42 -11.13 7.85
C ALA A 249 5.95 -12.00 9.02
N THR A 250 6.68 -13.07 9.30
CA THR A 250 6.42 -13.87 10.51
C THR A 250 6.83 -13.07 11.75
N ARG A 251 6.14 -13.34 12.87
CA ARG A 251 6.52 -12.73 14.15
C ARG A 251 7.98 -13.00 14.50
N GLN A 252 8.45 -14.23 14.27
CA GLN A 252 9.84 -14.63 14.54
C GLN A 252 10.82 -13.79 13.70
N TYR A 253 10.58 -13.67 12.39
CA TYR A 253 11.44 -12.86 11.52
C TYR A 253 11.55 -11.41 11.98
N LEU A 254 10.43 -10.79 12.41
CA LEU A 254 10.45 -9.40 12.90
C LEU A 254 11.27 -9.25 14.18
N HIS A 255 11.18 -10.21 15.10
CA HIS A 255 12.00 -10.21 16.31
C HIS A 255 13.48 -10.44 16.00
N ASP A 256 13.81 -11.39 15.11
CA ASP A 256 15.18 -11.65 14.68
C ASP A 256 15.77 -10.43 13.96
N ALA A 257 15.04 -9.85 13.01
CA ALA A 257 15.46 -8.63 12.32
C ALA A 257 15.68 -7.45 13.26
N ARG A 258 14.81 -7.29 14.27
CA ARG A 258 14.97 -6.25 15.30
C ARG A 258 16.27 -6.46 16.10
N GLU A 259 16.54 -7.69 16.50
CA GLU A 259 17.75 -8.01 17.27
C GLU A 259 19.01 -7.86 16.41
N LEU A 260 19.00 -8.30 15.15
CA LEU A 260 20.09 -8.09 14.20
C LEU A 260 20.37 -6.60 14.00
N CYS A 261 19.35 -5.77 13.83
CA CYS A 261 19.50 -4.33 13.72
C CYS A 261 20.20 -3.75 14.97
N ARG A 262 19.79 -4.18 16.17
CA ARG A 262 20.40 -3.74 17.42
C ARG A 262 21.88 -4.13 17.52
N GLN A 263 22.22 -5.38 17.15
CA GLN A 263 23.60 -5.92 17.22
C GLN A 263 24.57 -5.20 16.27
N HIS A 264 24.08 -4.77 15.10
CA HIS A 264 24.87 -4.12 14.05
C HIS A 264 24.77 -2.60 14.04
N SER A 265 24.05 -2.00 15.03
CA SER A 265 23.81 -0.56 15.09
C SER A 265 23.18 -0.03 13.79
N VAL A 266 22.15 -0.74 13.31
CA VAL A 266 21.30 -0.41 12.17
C VAL A 266 19.95 0.07 12.71
N ILE A 267 19.42 1.16 12.21
CA ILE A 267 18.09 1.69 12.60
C ILE A 267 17.00 0.93 11.86
N MET A 268 16.09 0.29 12.62
CA MET A 268 14.93 -0.38 12.05
C MET A 268 13.80 0.62 11.81
N ILE A 269 13.49 0.87 10.53
CA ILE A 269 12.37 1.72 10.10
C ILE A 269 11.22 0.82 9.67
N VAL A 270 10.10 0.90 10.35
CA VAL A 270 8.87 0.16 10.00
C VAL A 270 7.93 1.09 9.25
N ASP A 271 7.67 0.77 8.00
CA ASP A 271 6.70 1.48 7.18
C ASP A 271 5.29 0.97 7.47
N GLU A 272 4.54 1.76 8.23
CA GLU A 272 3.15 1.52 8.61
C GLU A 272 2.16 2.36 7.77
N VAL A 273 2.57 2.86 6.63
CA VAL A 273 1.71 3.69 5.77
C VAL A 273 0.44 2.94 5.36
N LYS A 274 0.49 1.62 5.17
CA LYS A 274 -0.68 0.79 4.87
C LYS A 274 -1.28 0.11 6.11
N THR A 275 -0.46 -0.28 7.08
CA THR A 275 -0.86 -1.09 8.25
C THR A 275 -1.23 -0.27 9.48
N GLY A 276 -0.63 0.91 9.66
CA GLY A 276 -0.87 1.78 10.80
C GLY A 276 -2.34 2.15 10.95
N PHE A 277 -2.85 2.04 12.17
CA PHE A 277 -4.25 2.32 12.53
C PHE A 277 -5.29 1.46 11.78
N ARG A 278 -4.85 0.44 11.01
CA ARG A 278 -5.71 -0.44 10.22
C ARG A 278 -5.77 -1.85 10.75
N VAL A 279 -4.61 -2.49 11.01
CA VAL A 279 -4.55 -3.90 11.44
C VAL A 279 -4.70 -4.03 12.95
N ALA A 280 -4.38 -3.01 13.69
CA ALA A 280 -4.61 -2.80 15.12
C ALA A 280 -4.55 -1.29 15.38
N ARG A 281 -4.88 -0.85 16.60
CA ARG A 281 -4.80 0.57 17.01
C ARG A 281 -3.38 1.10 16.86
N GLY A 282 -2.39 0.36 17.34
CA GLY A 282 -0.96 0.66 17.21
C GLY A 282 -0.29 0.02 15.99
N GLY A 283 -1.06 -0.39 14.97
CA GLY A 283 -0.56 -0.95 13.72
C GLY A 283 0.03 -2.35 13.85
N ILE A 284 0.94 -2.69 12.93
CA ILE A 284 1.55 -4.02 12.89
C ILE A 284 2.48 -4.26 14.08
N GLN A 285 3.05 -3.22 14.66
CA GLN A 285 3.92 -3.33 15.83
C GLN A 285 3.15 -3.86 17.05
N GLU A 286 1.93 -3.37 17.29
CA GLU A 286 1.04 -3.90 18.32
C GLU A 286 0.63 -5.34 17.99
N LEU A 287 0.17 -5.59 16.76
CA LEU A 287 -0.30 -6.91 16.33
C LEU A 287 0.78 -7.99 16.46
N MET A 288 2.03 -7.67 16.15
CA MET A 288 3.16 -8.60 16.16
C MET A 288 4.00 -8.55 17.44
N GLY A 289 3.75 -7.60 18.34
CA GLY A 289 4.39 -7.51 19.65
C GLY A 289 5.87 -7.13 19.61
N PHE A 290 6.24 -6.12 18.80
CA PHE A 290 7.60 -5.58 18.73
C PHE A 290 7.61 -4.06 18.65
N LYS A 291 8.78 -3.43 18.79
CA LYS A 291 8.96 -1.98 18.67
C LYS A 291 10.05 -1.67 17.65
N ALA A 292 9.74 -0.81 16.69
CA ALA A 292 10.70 -0.22 15.76
C ALA A 292 11.57 0.87 16.45
N ASP A 293 12.59 1.33 15.76
CA ASP A 293 13.31 2.56 16.12
C ASP A 293 12.58 3.80 15.57
N LEU A 294 12.18 3.72 14.30
CA LEU A 294 11.38 4.72 13.59
C LEU A 294 10.20 4.03 12.89
N CYS A 295 9.10 4.72 12.73
CA CYS A 295 7.94 4.26 11.98
C CYS A 295 7.28 5.40 11.21
N THR A 296 6.58 5.05 10.12
CA THR A 296 5.93 6.03 9.24
C THR A 296 4.45 5.72 9.07
N PHE A 297 3.61 6.74 9.07
CA PHE A 297 2.16 6.65 8.97
C PHE A 297 1.60 7.58 7.91
N ALA A 298 0.49 7.19 7.27
CA ALA A 298 -0.33 8.01 6.40
C ALA A 298 -1.72 7.35 6.23
N LYS A 299 -2.35 7.53 5.10
CA LYS A 299 -3.56 6.81 4.66
C LYS A 299 -4.67 6.73 5.72
N ALA A 300 -4.81 5.58 6.40
CA ALA A 300 -5.87 5.36 7.39
C ALA A 300 -5.88 6.40 8.52
N MET A 301 -4.72 6.99 8.83
CA MET A 301 -4.59 8.06 9.81
C MET A 301 -5.54 9.24 9.57
N GLY A 302 -5.84 9.56 8.29
CA GLY A 302 -6.64 10.72 7.92
C GLY A 302 -7.97 10.41 7.23
N ASN A 303 -8.38 9.16 7.13
CA ASN A 303 -9.58 8.72 6.41
C ASN A 303 -9.75 9.35 5.01
N GLY A 304 -8.65 9.48 4.25
CA GLY A 304 -8.62 10.06 2.91
C GLY A 304 -8.13 11.51 2.84
N TYR A 305 -8.04 12.23 3.94
CA TYR A 305 -7.42 13.54 4.00
C TYR A 305 -5.88 13.41 3.97
N PRO A 306 -5.17 14.31 3.24
CA PRO A 306 -3.72 14.23 3.07
C PRO A 306 -2.98 14.61 4.35
N ILE A 307 -2.50 13.61 5.08
CA ILE A 307 -1.66 13.74 6.27
C ILE A 307 -0.79 12.50 6.42
N ALA A 308 0.40 12.67 6.93
CA ALA A 308 1.35 11.60 7.25
C ALA A 308 2.19 11.99 8.47
N ALA A 309 2.92 11.03 9.02
CA ALA A 309 3.83 11.28 10.12
C ALA A 309 5.02 10.32 10.08
N VAL A 310 6.19 10.80 10.50
CA VAL A 310 7.29 10.00 11.02
C VAL A 310 7.24 10.06 12.54
N ALA A 311 7.38 8.90 13.18
CA ALA A 311 7.43 8.80 14.64
C ALA A 311 8.51 7.80 15.05
N GLY A 312 8.94 7.86 16.30
CA GLY A 312 9.96 6.95 16.80
C GLY A 312 10.47 7.34 18.18
N ARG A 313 11.54 6.66 18.56
CA ARG A 313 12.22 6.90 19.83
C ARG A 313 12.78 8.32 19.90
N GLU A 314 12.71 8.91 21.06
CA GLU A 314 13.11 10.30 21.33
C GLU A 314 14.53 10.60 20.84
N GLU A 315 15.48 9.69 21.08
CA GLU A 315 16.90 9.87 20.72
C GLU A 315 17.13 10.09 19.22
N PHE A 316 16.30 9.47 18.35
CA PHE A 316 16.39 9.68 16.90
C PHE A 316 15.61 10.91 16.45
N MET A 317 14.42 11.09 17.02
CA MET A 317 13.51 12.16 16.61
C MET A 317 14.01 13.56 17.00
N ARG A 318 14.80 13.69 18.05
CA ARG A 318 15.40 14.95 18.50
C ARG A 318 16.49 15.50 17.58
N LEU A 319 16.97 14.72 16.60
CA LEU A 319 17.83 15.25 15.54
C LEU A 319 17.10 16.25 14.62
N ILE A 320 15.76 16.24 14.62
CA ILE A 320 14.99 17.20 13.84
C ILE A 320 15.08 18.57 14.50
N GLY A 321 15.60 19.53 13.74
CA GLY A 321 15.82 20.92 14.22
C GLY A 321 17.28 21.22 14.53
N ASP A 322 18.05 20.21 14.95
CA ASP A 322 19.50 20.35 15.16
C ASP A 322 20.25 19.94 13.88
N ASP A 323 20.37 18.64 13.61
CA ASP A 323 21.16 18.11 12.49
C ASP A 323 20.31 17.78 11.26
N VAL A 324 18.99 17.57 11.42
CA VAL A 324 18.10 17.14 10.37
C VAL A 324 17.02 18.18 10.09
N ILE A 325 17.01 18.68 8.87
CA ILE A 325 15.93 19.57 8.40
C ILE A 325 14.67 18.75 8.06
N HIS A 326 13.53 19.21 8.58
CA HIS A 326 12.21 18.66 8.26
C HIS A 326 11.16 19.76 8.29
N GLY A 327 10.31 19.85 7.27
CA GLY A 327 9.22 20.82 7.21
C GLY A 327 8.55 20.84 5.85
N GLY A 328 7.48 21.63 5.76
CA GLY A 328 6.71 21.83 4.54
C GLY A 328 5.58 22.82 4.79
N THR A 329 5.25 23.66 3.82
CA THR A 329 4.21 24.69 3.94
C THR A 329 2.86 24.13 4.39
N PHE A 330 2.48 22.97 3.87
CA PHE A 330 1.17 22.37 4.14
C PHE A 330 1.20 21.32 5.27
N THR A 331 2.33 21.12 5.92
CA THR A 331 2.42 20.24 7.09
C THR A 331 1.48 20.73 8.18
N CYS A 332 0.67 19.83 8.71
CA CYS A 332 -0.38 20.14 9.69
C CYS A 332 -1.46 21.11 9.19
N HIS A 333 -1.81 21.01 7.89
CA HIS A 333 -2.97 21.73 7.38
C HIS A 333 -4.20 21.49 8.26
N SER A 334 -4.86 22.56 8.72
CA SER A 334 -5.89 22.50 9.78
C SER A 334 -7.04 21.54 9.46
N VAL A 335 -7.42 21.41 8.19
CA VAL A 335 -8.47 20.48 7.73
C VAL A 335 -8.02 19.03 7.89
N SER A 336 -6.82 18.72 7.37
CA SER A 336 -6.29 17.36 7.43
C SER A 336 -5.98 16.92 8.86
N LEU A 337 -5.47 17.84 9.67
CA LEU A 337 -5.16 17.58 11.08
C LEU A 337 -6.43 17.34 11.91
N ALA A 338 -7.52 18.11 11.66
CA ALA A 338 -8.82 17.90 12.31
C ALA A 338 -9.46 16.56 11.88
N ALA A 339 -9.34 16.22 10.60
CA ALA A 339 -9.79 14.91 10.10
C ALA A 339 -9.03 13.76 10.75
N ALA A 340 -7.70 13.88 10.86
CA ALA A 340 -6.86 12.87 11.51
C ALA A 340 -7.18 12.72 13.00
N GLU A 341 -7.34 13.82 13.73
CA GLU A 341 -7.74 13.81 15.15
C GLU A 341 -9.01 12.99 15.35
N LYS A 342 -10.06 13.28 14.56
CA LYS A 342 -11.35 12.58 14.65
C LYS A 342 -11.26 11.13 14.19
N THR A 343 -10.50 10.84 13.14
CA THR A 343 -10.29 9.48 12.65
C THR A 343 -9.61 8.63 13.73
N LEU A 344 -8.52 9.12 14.29
CA LEU A 344 -7.79 8.40 15.34
C LEU A 344 -8.61 8.24 16.62
N GLU A 345 -9.43 9.25 17.00
CA GLU A 345 -10.38 9.14 18.10
C GLU A 345 -11.36 7.99 17.90
N ILE A 346 -11.97 7.90 16.70
CA ILE A 346 -12.93 6.83 16.38
C ILE A 346 -12.24 5.46 16.43
N LEU A 347 -11.04 5.33 15.85
CA LEU A 347 -10.31 4.06 15.82
C LEU A 347 -9.80 3.63 17.21
N ASP A 348 -9.51 4.58 18.11
CA ASP A 348 -9.07 4.30 19.48
C ASP A 348 -10.25 3.97 20.41
N GLU A 349 -11.39 4.65 20.27
CA GLU A 349 -12.45 4.70 21.28
C GLU A 349 -13.71 3.91 20.89
N THR A 350 -13.81 3.41 19.66
CA THR A 350 -14.99 2.65 19.17
C THR A 350 -14.61 1.25 18.69
N ALA A 351 -15.63 0.46 18.33
CA ALA A 351 -15.47 -0.87 17.75
C ALA A 351 -15.22 -0.87 16.22
N ALA A 352 -14.74 0.24 15.64
CA ALA A 352 -14.57 0.37 14.19
C ALA A 352 -13.62 -0.70 13.62
N LEU A 353 -12.47 -0.94 14.27
CA LEU A 353 -11.52 -1.95 13.82
C LEU A 353 -12.07 -3.37 13.96
N GLU A 354 -12.79 -3.66 15.04
CA GLU A 354 -13.46 -4.93 15.26
C GLU A 354 -14.52 -5.21 14.17
N THR A 355 -15.31 -4.18 13.82
CA THR A 355 -16.31 -4.25 12.73
C THR A 355 -15.65 -4.57 11.39
N ILE A 356 -14.56 -3.87 11.05
CA ILE A 356 -13.80 -4.10 9.82
C ILE A 356 -13.24 -5.53 9.78
N ASN A 357 -12.72 -6.02 10.91
CA ASN A 357 -12.11 -7.34 11.01
C ASN A 357 -13.13 -8.47 10.92
N ASP A 358 -14.29 -8.31 11.53
CA ASP A 358 -15.40 -9.26 11.40
C ASP A 358 -15.87 -9.34 9.95
N TYR A 359 -16.13 -8.19 9.33
CA TYR A 359 -16.51 -8.14 7.92
C TYR A 359 -15.48 -8.86 7.02
N GLY A 360 -14.19 -8.54 7.18
CA GLY A 360 -13.11 -9.14 6.40
C GLY A 360 -13.00 -10.65 6.58
N SER A 361 -13.18 -11.13 7.80
CA SER A 361 -13.17 -12.57 8.11
C SER A 361 -14.33 -13.29 7.44
N ARG A 362 -15.51 -12.71 7.44
CA ARG A 362 -16.69 -13.25 6.78
C ARG A 362 -16.58 -13.21 5.25
N LEU A 363 -16.00 -12.13 4.70
CA LEU A 363 -15.72 -12.01 3.27
C LEU A 363 -14.77 -13.12 2.80
N ARG A 364 -13.64 -13.31 3.49
CA ARG A 364 -12.70 -14.40 3.20
C ARG A 364 -13.37 -15.77 3.24
N LYS A 365 -14.14 -16.04 4.28
CA LYS A 365 -14.89 -17.30 4.44
C LYS A 365 -15.88 -17.53 3.30
N GLY A 366 -16.61 -16.48 2.91
CA GLY A 366 -17.59 -16.54 1.82
C GLY A 366 -16.93 -16.79 0.46
N MET A 367 -15.94 -15.98 0.09
CA MET A 367 -15.17 -16.15 -1.15
C MET A 367 -14.47 -17.50 -1.20
N GLY A 368 -13.80 -17.91 -0.11
CA GLY A 368 -13.15 -19.22 -0.01
C GLY A 368 -14.13 -20.39 -0.17
N GLY A 369 -15.32 -20.30 0.43
CA GLY A 369 -16.38 -21.29 0.24
C GLY A 369 -16.84 -21.40 -1.22
N ILE A 370 -16.96 -20.25 -1.93
CA ILE A 370 -17.31 -20.22 -3.36
C ILE A 370 -16.21 -20.89 -4.19
N LEU A 371 -14.96 -20.56 -3.96
CA LEU A 371 -13.79 -21.11 -4.68
C LEU A 371 -13.65 -22.61 -4.42
N SER A 372 -13.75 -23.05 -3.17
CA SER A 372 -13.66 -24.48 -2.78
C SER A 372 -14.72 -25.34 -3.45
N ARG A 373 -15.98 -24.87 -3.51
CA ARG A 373 -17.07 -25.60 -4.20
C ARG A 373 -16.81 -25.82 -5.69
N ARG A 374 -15.89 -25.03 -6.28
CA ARG A 374 -15.49 -25.15 -7.69
C ARG A 374 -14.14 -25.85 -7.89
N GLY A 375 -13.55 -26.36 -6.81
CA GLY A 375 -12.24 -27.02 -6.85
C GLY A 375 -11.09 -26.09 -7.25
N ILE A 376 -11.22 -24.77 -7.02
CA ILE A 376 -10.19 -23.79 -7.34
C ILE A 376 -9.24 -23.66 -6.16
N ALA A 377 -7.96 -23.96 -6.38
CA ALA A 377 -6.90 -23.76 -5.42
C ALA A 377 -6.78 -22.26 -5.05
N HIS A 378 -6.82 -21.95 -3.77
CA HIS A 378 -6.73 -20.56 -3.29
C HIS A 378 -6.21 -20.47 -1.87
N SER A 379 -5.66 -19.32 -1.55
CA SER A 379 -5.26 -18.98 -0.18
C SER A 379 -5.48 -17.48 0.09
N PHE A 380 -5.73 -17.14 1.37
CA PHE A 380 -5.78 -15.76 1.83
C PHE A 380 -4.60 -15.49 2.74
N VAL A 381 -3.95 -14.33 2.53
CA VAL A 381 -2.87 -13.83 3.39
C VAL A 381 -3.18 -12.43 3.93
N GLY A 382 -2.36 -11.94 4.81
CA GLY A 382 -2.52 -10.64 5.45
C GLY A 382 -3.59 -10.63 6.53
N HIS A 383 -3.95 -9.44 6.98
CA HIS A 383 -4.97 -9.20 7.99
C HIS A 383 -6.38 -9.14 7.38
N PRO A 384 -7.46 -9.50 8.10
CA PRO A 384 -8.82 -9.38 7.57
C PRO A 384 -9.15 -8.00 6.99
N SER A 385 -8.69 -6.91 7.61
CA SER A 385 -8.91 -5.53 7.14
C SER A 385 -8.16 -5.16 5.86
N MET A 386 -7.16 -5.99 5.46
CA MET A 386 -6.32 -5.80 4.29
C MET A 386 -5.99 -7.18 3.70
N SER A 387 -6.90 -7.72 2.90
CA SER A 387 -6.99 -9.13 2.56
C SER A 387 -6.39 -9.44 1.20
N GLY A 388 -5.32 -10.23 1.15
CA GLY A 388 -4.75 -10.77 -0.08
C GLY A 388 -5.42 -12.08 -0.49
N LEU A 389 -5.84 -12.19 -1.75
CA LEU A 389 -6.36 -13.41 -2.36
C LEU A 389 -5.36 -13.94 -3.39
N PHE A 390 -4.92 -15.19 -3.22
CA PHE A 390 -4.04 -15.87 -4.17
C PHE A 390 -4.68 -17.15 -4.69
N PHE A 391 -4.43 -17.46 -5.95
CA PHE A 391 -4.81 -18.74 -6.57
C PHE A 391 -3.62 -19.71 -6.47
N SER A 392 -3.48 -20.26 -5.27
CA SER A 392 -2.44 -21.23 -4.89
C SER A 392 -2.88 -21.96 -3.62
N GLU A 393 -2.60 -23.26 -3.53
CA GLU A 393 -2.84 -24.04 -2.30
C GLU A 393 -1.89 -23.62 -1.17
N VAL A 394 -0.66 -23.26 -1.53
CA VAL A 394 0.36 -22.80 -0.58
C VAL A 394 0.33 -21.28 -0.52
N PRO A 395 0.05 -20.68 0.64
CA PRO A 395 0.10 -19.23 0.80
C PRO A 395 1.51 -18.70 0.51
N PRO A 396 1.68 -17.67 -0.34
CA PRO A 396 2.98 -17.07 -0.56
C PRO A 396 3.50 -16.38 0.70
N SER A 397 4.80 -16.52 0.96
CA SER A 397 5.51 -15.95 2.11
C SER A 397 6.55 -14.91 1.70
N THR A 398 6.85 -14.80 0.41
CA THR A 398 7.81 -13.86 -0.17
C THR A 398 7.28 -13.29 -1.49
N TYR A 399 7.88 -12.17 -1.95
CA TYR A 399 7.61 -11.62 -3.27
C TYR A 399 7.84 -12.65 -4.39
N ARG A 400 8.85 -13.51 -4.24
CA ARG A 400 9.16 -14.55 -5.24
C ARG A 400 8.16 -15.70 -5.26
N ASP A 401 7.49 -15.97 -4.13
CA ASP A 401 6.42 -16.97 -4.07
C ASP A 401 5.14 -16.46 -4.76
N TRP A 402 4.87 -15.14 -4.71
CA TRP A 402 3.79 -14.55 -5.49
C TRP A 402 3.91 -14.94 -6.98
N ALA A 403 5.10 -14.88 -7.57
CA ALA A 403 5.31 -15.21 -8.98
C ALA A 403 5.02 -16.67 -9.33
N LYS A 404 4.94 -17.57 -8.34
CA LYS A 404 4.61 -18.99 -8.50
C LYS A 404 3.10 -19.26 -8.38
N THR A 405 2.30 -18.26 -7.97
CA THR A 405 0.84 -18.38 -7.90
C THR A 405 0.23 -18.24 -9.29
N ASP A 406 -1.02 -18.63 -9.47
CA ASP A 406 -1.73 -18.36 -10.72
C ASP A 406 -2.30 -16.94 -10.73
N TYR A 407 -1.39 -15.95 -10.74
CA TYR A 407 -1.74 -14.53 -10.81
C TYR A 407 -2.52 -14.17 -12.09
N ARG A 408 -2.34 -14.94 -13.17
CA ARG A 408 -3.06 -14.73 -14.44
C ARG A 408 -4.55 -14.99 -14.29
N PHE A 409 -4.92 -15.95 -13.44
CA PHE A 409 -6.33 -16.19 -13.15
C PHE A 409 -6.96 -15.02 -12.42
N TYR A 410 -6.22 -14.39 -11.47
CA TYR A 410 -6.67 -13.15 -10.82
C TYR A 410 -6.83 -12.02 -11.84
N GLU A 411 -5.85 -11.82 -12.72
CA GLU A 411 -5.89 -10.79 -13.77
C GLU A 411 -7.02 -11.00 -14.77
N ALA A 412 -7.49 -12.23 -14.95
CA ALA A 412 -8.69 -12.53 -15.72
C ALA A 412 -9.98 -12.32 -14.91
N LEU A 413 -9.94 -12.52 -13.60
CA LEU A 413 -11.10 -12.35 -12.71
C LEU A 413 -11.40 -10.87 -12.40
N ALA A 414 -10.37 -10.06 -12.17
CA ALA A 414 -10.55 -8.68 -11.73
C ALA A 414 -11.42 -7.83 -12.67
N PRO A 415 -11.26 -7.89 -14.00
CA PRO A 415 -12.16 -7.21 -14.92
C PRO A 415 -13.62 -7.69 -14.84
N GLU A 416 -13.82 -8.99 -14.62
CA GLU A 416 -15.18 -9.50 -14.45
C GLU A 416 -15.79 -9.06 -13.11
N LEU A 417 -14.98 -8.88 -12.06
CA LEU A 417 -15.43 -8.24 -10.83
C LEU A 417 -15.89 -6.80 -11.09
N HIS A 418 -15.14 -6.02 -11.87
CA HIS A 418 -15.54 -4.67 -12.26
C HIS A 418 -16.85 -4.68 -13.06
N ASN A 419 -17.00 -5.58 -14.03
CA ASN A 419 -18.21 -5.75 -14.84
C ASN A 419 -19.44 -6.05 -13.96
N HIS A 420 -19.24 -6.73 -12.81
CA HIS A 420 -20.29 -7.04 -11.86
C HIS A 420 -20.41 -6.03 -10.72
N GLY A 421 -19.65 -4.92 -10.72
CA GLY A 421 -19.75 -3.84 -9.75
C GLY A 421 -19.03 -4.10 -8.42
N ILE A 422 -17.91 -4.78 -8.49
CA ILE A 422 -16.91 -4.87 -7.41
C ILE A 422 -15.66 -4.15 -7.90
N LEU A 423 -15.27 -3.08 -7.22
CA LEU A 423 -14.06 -2.33 -7.57
C LEU A 423 -12.88 -2.85 -6.75
N CYS A 424 -11.99 -3.57 -7.41
CA CYS A 424 -10.71 -4.02 -6.85
C CYS A 424 -9.56 -3.55 -7.75
N GLU A 425 -8.33 -3.73 -7.33
CA GLU A 425 -7.20 -3.47 -8.21
C GLU A 425 -7.09 -4.58 -9.26
N PRO A 426 -6.87 -4.26 -10.55
CA PRO A 426 -6.62 -5.27 -11.57
C PRO A 426 -5.34 -6.08 -11.35
N ASP A 427 -4.35 -5.50 -10.71
CA ASP A 427 -3.09 -6.15 -10.36
C ASP A 427 -3.26 -7.08 -9.15
N SER A 428 -2.86 -8.35 -9.29
CA SER A 428 -2.94 -9.37 -8.24
C SER A 428 -2.08 -9.08 -7.00
N ARG A 429 -1.24 -8.04 -7.06
CA ARG A 429 -0.37 -7.64 -5.94
C ARG A 429 -1.02 -6.66 -4.97
N GLU A 430 -2.19 -6.13 -5.28
CA GLU A 430 -2.92 -5.26 -4.35
C GLU A 430 -4.00 -6.02 -3.57
N PRO A 431 -4.10 -5.81 -2.26
CA PRO A 431 -5.12 -6.47 -1.44
C PRO A 431 -6.49 -5.80 -1.56
N PHE A 432 -7.52 -6.51 -1.11
CA PHE A 432 -8.81 -5.92 -0.79
C PHE A 432 -8.72 -5.13 0.50
N PHE A 433 -8.93 -3.82 0.45
CA PHE A 433 -9.04 -2.96 1.62
C PHE A 433 -10.49 -2.89 2.09
N LEU A 434 -10.68 -2.90 3.41
CA LEU A 434 -12.00 -2.86 4.02
C LEU A 434 -12.16 -1.60 4.87
N CYS A 435 -13.41 -1.14 5.00
CA CYS A 435 -13.76 0.00 5.83
C CYS A 435 -14.93 -0.33 6.78
N GLU A 436 -15.12 0.51 7.81
CA GLU A 436 -16.21 0.36 8.79
C GLU A 436 -17.60 0.38 8.12
N ALA A 437 -17.73 1.14 7.03
CA ALA A 437 -18.99 1.30 6.31
C ALA A 437 -19.35 0.12 5.38
N HIS A 438 -18.52 -0.91 5.26
CA HIS A 438 -18.91 -2.15 4.61
C HIS A 438 -19.84 -2.94 5.54
N ASP A 439 -21.11 -2.99 5.19
CA ASP A 439 -22.17 -3.61 5.99
C ASP A 439 -22.56 -5.02 5.49
N GLN A 440 -23.57 -5.63 6.12
CA GLN A 440 -24.08 -6.95 5.72
C GLN A 440 -24.60 -6.96 4.28
N ALA A 441 -25.25 -5.90 3.84
CA ALA A 441 -25.79 -5.80 2.48
C ALA A 441 -24.63 -5.78 1.45
N CYS A 442 -23.57 -5.03 1.74
CA CYS A 442 -22.33 -5.06 0.94
C CYS A 442 -21.73 -6.46 0.87
N LEU A 443 -21.71 -7.21 1.99
CA LEU A 443 -21.16 -8.58 2.02
C LEU A 443 -21.96 -9.53 1.13
N ASP A 444 -23.29 -9.56 1.31
CA ASP A 444 -24.17 -10.47 0.57
C ASP A 444 -24.12 -10.18 -0.93
N GLU A 445 -24.16 -8.89 -1.29
CA GLU A 445 -24.05 -8.44 -2.67
C GLU A 445 -22.68 -8.78 -3.28
N THR A 446 -21.60 -8.61 -2.52
CA THR A 446 -20.25 -8.95 -2.98
C THR A 446 -20.11 -10.44 -3.27
N LEU A 447 -20.59 -11.30 -2.37
CA LEU A 447 -20.48 -12.75 -2.56
C LEU A 447 -21.28 -13.23 -3.77
N ASP A 448 -22.48 -12.70 -4.01
CA ASP A 448 -23.29 -13.01 -5.19
C ASP A 448 -22.59 -12.53 -6.48
N LYS A 449 -22.12 -11.27 -6.50
CA LYS A 449 -21.37 -10.69 -7.63
C LYS A 449 -20.07 -11.43 -7.90
N PHE A 450 -19.32 -11.80 -6.85
CA PHE A 450 -18.09 -12.57 -6.94
C PHE A 450 -18.35 -13.94 -7.59
N GLU A 451 -19.39 -14.65 -7.17
CA GLU A 451 -19.75 -15.94 -7.73
C GLU A 451 -20.12 -15.85 -9.22
N ARG A 452 -20.86 -14.80 -9.60
CA ARG A 452 -21.21 -14.54 -11.01
C ARG A 452 -19.97 -14.22 -11.86
N ALA A 453 -19.11 -13.31 -11.40
CA ALA A 453 -17.87 -12.95 -12.06
C ALA A 453 -16.96 -14.17 -12.24
N LEU A 454 -16.81 -14.97 -11.19
CA LEU A 454 -16.01 -16.19 -11.21
C LEU A 454 -16.52 -17.20 -12.26
N ASN A 455 -17.84 -17.38 -12.38
CA ASN A 455 -18.42 -18.29 -13.38
C ASN A 455 -18.09 -17.86 -14.82
N VAL A 456 -18.12 -16.54 -15.09
CA VAL A 456 -17.71 -15.99 -16.41
C VAL A 456 -16.22 -16.22 -16.64
N THR A 457 -15.40 -15.94 -15.62
CA THR A 457 -13.95 -16.12 -15.68
C THR A 457 -13.58 -17.58 -15.98
N ILE A 458 -14.14 -18.54 -15.27
CA ILE A 458 -13.87 -19.98 -15.47
C ILE A 458 -14.20 -20.39 -16.92
N LYS A 459 -15.34 -19.94 -17.43
CA LYS A 459 -15.77 -20.25 -18.80
C LYS A 459 -14.79 -19.70 -19.83
N ASN A 460 -14.34 -18.46 -19.65
CA ASN A 460 -13.49 -17.78 -20.62
C ASN A 460 -12.02 -18.22 -20.50
N PHE A 461 -11.50 -18.37 -19.27
CA PHE A 461 -10.12 -18.77 -18.99
C PHE A 461 -9.89 -20.25 -19.39
N GLY A 462 -10.82 -21.16 -19.07
CA GLY A 462 -10.74 -22.59 -19.42
C GLY A 462 -10.82 -22.87 -20.91
N SER A 463 -11.51 -22.03 -21.70
CA SER A 463 -11.54 -22.14 -23.17
C SER A 463 -10.22 -21.74 -23.83
N ASN A 464 -9.39 -20.94 -23.15
CA ASN A 464 -8.08 -20.49 -23.61
C ASN A 464 -6.90 -21.33 -23.05
N SER A 465 -7.13 -22.14 -22.02
CA SER A 465 -6.08 -22.88 -21.31
C SER A 465 -5.82 -24.29 -21.87
N LYS A 466 -5.83 -24.49 -23.19
CA LYS A 466 -5.29 -25.73 -23.77
C LYS A 466 -3.77 -25.91 -23.59
N HIS A 467 -3.12 -25.09 -22.78
CA HIS A 467 -1.67 -25.09 -22.56
C HIS A 467 -1.26 -24.90 -21.09
N VAL A 468 -1.88 -25.57 -20.13
CA VAL A 468 -1.25 -25.72 -18.79
C VAL A 468 -1.58 -27.10 -18.25
N ALA A 469 -0.90 -28.09 -18.80
CA ALA A 469 -0.55 -29.32 -18.12
C ALA A 469 0.96 -29.45 -18.28
N CYS A 470 1.71 -29.03 -17.26
CA CYS A 470 3.03 -29.54 -16.86
C CYS A 470 3.43 -28.87 -15.54
#